data_41be518f5007e2f3c13934a2c2270387
#
_entry.id   41be518f5007e2f3c13934a2c2270387
#
_cell.length_a   1.000
_cell.length_b   1.000
_cell.length_c   1.000
_cell.angle_alpha   90.00
_cell.angle_beta   90.00
_cell.angle_gamma   90.00
#
_symmetry.space_group_name_H-M   'P 1'
#
loop_
_entity.id
_entity.type
_entity.pdbx_description
1 polymer ?
#
loop_
_entity_poly.entity_id
_entity_poly.type
_entity_poly.pdbx_seq_one_letter_code
_entity_poly.pdbx_strand_id
1 'polypeptide(L)'
;MSGLISILNSVDDDYLIGISNKGTLKRAYKDKEEIECAVVHFDLEDEEAEVKTGEETVKIKVPLSESTCTCPSRSICRHVVLGILVLCEQNGKSMDSTNT
;
A
#
# COMPACT_ATOMS: atom_id res chain seq x y z
N MET A 1 0.69 6.59 -20.21
CA MET A 1 1.03 5.55 -19.23
C MET A 1 0.87 6.08 -17.83
N SER A 2 0.33 5.30 -16.96
CA SER A 2 0.16 5.71 -15.57
C SER A 2 1.42 5.42 -14.76
N GLY A 3 1.97 6.45 -14.09
CA GLY A 3 3.10 6.28 -13.19
C GLY A 3 2.75 5.41 -11.99
N LEU A 4 1.50 5.48 -11.53
CA LEU A 4 1.04 4.66 -10.41
C LEU A 4 1.10 3.17 -10.75
N ILE A 5 0.59 2.77 -11.91
CA ILE A 5 0.64 1.37 -12.34
C ILE A 5 2.09 0.90 -12.46
N SER A 6 2.94 1.72 -13.05
CA SER A 6 4.36 1.41 -13.21
C SER A 6 5.03 1.19 -11.85
N ILE A 7 4.76 2.07 -10.90
CA ILE A 7 5.30 1.98 -9.56
C ILE A 7 4.80 0.72 -8.86
N LEU A 8 3.50 0.43 -8.96
CA LEU A 8 2.93 -0.76 -8.33
C LEU A 8 3.55 -2.05 -8.88
N ASN A 9 3.86 -2.06 -10.17
CA ASN A 9 4.52 -3.22 -10.78
C ASN A 9 5.97 -3.38 -10.31
N SER A 10 6.59 -2.30 -9.84
CA SER A 10 7.98 -2.30 -9.39
C SER A 10 8.13 -2.47 -7.89
N VAL A 11 7.05 -2.35 -7.15
CA VAL A 11 7.10 -2.43 -5.69
C VAL A 11 7.47 -3.86 -5.25
N ASP A 12 8.38 -3.94 -4.29
CA ASP A 12 8.75 -5.20 -3.66
C ASP A 12 8.98 -4.96 -2.16
N ASP A 13 9.35 -6.01 -1.45
CA ASP A 13 9.56 -5.91 0.00
C ASP A 13 10.66 -4.91 0.33
N ASP A 14 11.74 -4.90 -0.42
CA ASP A 14 12.85 -3.98 -0.19
C ASP A 14 12.40 -2.53 -0.35
N TYR A 15 11.58 -2.26 -1.34
CA TYR A 15 11.04 -0.92 -1.53
C TYR A 15 10.20 -0.48 -0.32
N LEU A 16 9.32 -1.36 0.13
CA LEU A 16 8.44 -1.06 1.26
C LEU A 16 9.21 -0.90 2.56
N ILE A 17 10.25 -1.68 2.76
CA ILE A 17 11.16 -1.53 3.91
C ILE A 17 11.86 -0.18 3.83
N GLY A 18 12.26 0.22 2.63
CA GLY A 18 12.95 1.50 2.42
C GLY A 18 12.10 2.71 2.75
N ILE A 19 10.81 2.69 2.48
CA ILE A 19 9.92 3.82 2.80
C ILE A 19 9.32 3.74 4.20
N SER A 20 9.43 2.60 4.85
CA SER A 20 8.92 2.40 6.20
C SER A 20 10.00 1.71 7.04
N ASN A 21 9.76 0.47 7.42
CA ASN A 21 10.77 -0.36 8.05
C ASN A 21 10.29 -1.82 8.01
N LYS A 22 11.18 -2.73 8.39
CA LYS A 22 10.91 -4.16 8.33
C LYS A 22 9.75 -4.57 9.24
N GLY A 23 9.69 -3.99 10.44
CA GLY A 23 8.61 -4.29 11.37
C GLY A 23 7.26 -3.84 10.86
N THR A 24 7.21 -2.68 10.22
CA THR A 24 5.99 -2.15 9.61
C THR A 24 5.51 -3.05 8.48
N LEU A 25 6.42 -3.51 7.64
CA LEU A 25 6.07 -4.41 6.55
C LEU A 25 5.50 -5.73 7.08
N LYS A 26 6.12 -6.29 8.11
CA LYS A 26 5.63 -7.52 8.75
C LYS A 26 4.21 -7.36 9.27
N ARG A 27 3.95 -6.24 9.95
CA ARG A 27 2.62 -5.94 10.46
C ARG A 27 1.61 -5.76 9.35
N ALA A 28 2.01 -5.14 8.26
CA ALA A 28 1.12 -4.95 7.12
C ALA A 28 0.71 -6.28 6.50
N TYR A 29 1.63 -7.21 6.34
CA TYR A 29 1.28 -8.55 5.86
C TYR A 29 0.31 -9.26 6.78
N LYS A 30 0.52 -9.15 8.08
CA LYS A 30 -0.38 -9.76 9.06
C LYS A 30 -1.76 -9.09 9.01
N ASP A 31 -1.80 -7.77 8.97
CA ASP A 31 -3.05 -7.03 8.89
C ASP A 31 -3.82 -7.35 7.62
N LYS A 32 -3.12 -7.59 6.52
CA LYS A 32 -3.73 -7.95 5.26
C LYS A 32 -4.55 -9.24 5.37
N GLU A 33 -4.12 -10.16 6.21
CA GLU A 33 -4.83 -11.41 6.45
C GLU A 33 -5.99 -11.24 7.44
N GLU A 34 -5.88 -10.30 8.36
CA GLU A 34 -6.84 -10.10 9.45
C GLU A 34 -7.84 -8.99 9.20
N ILE A 35 -7.44 -7.96 8.45
CA ILE A 35 -8.26 -6.78 8.20
C ILE A 35 -8.85 -6.85 6.80
N GLU A 36 -10.15 -6.62 6.72
CA GLU A 36 -10.82 -6.51 5.43
C GLU A 36 -10.46 -5.17 4.81
N CYS A 37 -9.85 -5.22 3.63
CA CYS A 37 -9.43 -4.04 2.90
C CYS A 37 -10.15 -3.96 1.58
N ALA A 38 -10.43 -2.74 1.12
CA ALA A 38 -11.10 -2.52 -0.15
C ALA A 38 -10.55 -1.27 -0.82
N VAL A 39 -10.36 -1.34 -2.13
CA VAL A 39 -10.01 -0.16 -2.92
C VAL A 39 -11.31 0.61 -3.17
N VAL A 40 -11.39 1.83 -2.64
CA VAL A 40 -12.58 2.65 -2.76
C VAL A 40 -12.49 3.66 -3.89
N HIS A 41 -11.26 3.92 -4.37
CA HIS A 41 -11.02 4.85 -5.47
C HIS A 41 -9.71 4.50 -6.14
N PHE A 42 -9.68 4.58 -7.45
CA PHE A 42 -8.46 4.33 -8.21
C PHE A 42 -8.48 5.24 -9.43
N ASP A 43 -7.64 6.27 -9.43
CA ASP A 43 -7.58 7.26 -10.51
C ASP A 43 -6.24 7.21 -11.20
N LEU A 44 -6.24 6.77 -12.44
CA LEU A 44 -5.01 6.67 -13.23
C LEU A 44 -4.56 8.03 -13.75
N GLU A 45 -5.48 8.96 -13.96
CA GLU A 45 -5.12 10.30 -14.44
C GLU A 45 -4.41 11.11 -13.38
N ASP A 46 -4.94 11.08 -12.16
CA ASP A 46 -4.34 11.79 -11.02
C ASP A 46 -3.25 10.97 -10.35
N GLU A 47 -3.06 9.73 -10.78
CA GLU A 47 -2.07 8.82 -10.21
C GLU A 47 -2.23 8.67 -8.70
N GLU A 48 -3.46 8.52 -8.25
CA GLU A 48 -3.73 8.28 -6.83
C GLU A 48 -4.84 7.26 -6.66
N ALA A 49 -4.87 6.67 -5.47
CA ALA A 49 -5.88 5.68 -5.12
C ALA A 49 -6.20 5.79 -3.64
N GLU A 50 -7.39 5.36 -3.27
CA GLU A 50 -7.79 5.29 -1.88
C GLU A 50 -8.14 3.85 -1.53
N VAL A 51 -7.60 3.39 -0.41
CA VAL A 51 -7.83 2.04 0.09
C VAL A 51 -8.36 2.15 1.51
N LYS A 52 -9.48 1.49 1.76
CA LYS A 52 -10.00 1.41 3.12
C LYS A 52 -9.38 0.21 3.81
N THR A 53 -8.72 0.46 4.94
CA THR A 53 -8.05 -0.58 5.70
C THR A 53 -8.68 -0.65 7.10
N GLY A 54 -9.75 -1.42 7.22
CA GLY A 54 -10.50 -1.47 8.46
C GLY A 54 -11.20 -0.14 8.72
N GLU A 55 -10.82 0.56 9.79
CA GLU A 55 -11.42 1.84 10.15
C GLU A 55 -10.70 3.03 9.53
N GLU A 56 -9.51 2.82 8.97
CA GLU A 56 -8.71 3.89 8.41
C GLU A 56 -8.81 3.90 6.89
N THR A 57 -8.61 5.07 6.31
CA THR A 57 -8.56 5.23 4.86
C THR A 57 -7.17 5.73 4.48
N VAL A 58 -6.55 5.03 3.54
CA VAL A 58 -5.21 5.36 3.05
C VAL A 58 -5.33 5.99 1.68
N LYS A 59 -4.68 7.13 1.49
CA LYS A 59 -4.58 7.75 0.17
C LYS A 59 -3.19 7.46 -0.39
N ILE A 60 -3.13 6.70 -1.45
CA ILE A 60 -1.88 6.32 -2.10
C ILE A 60 -1.60 7.30 -3.22
N LYS A 61 -0.41 7.86 -3.21
CA LYS A 61 0.02 8.85 -4.20
C LYS A 61 1.35 8.46 -4.82
N VAL A 62 1.72 9.16 -5.86
CA VAL A 62 3.02 9.02 -6.52
C VAL A 62 3.86 10.27 -6.21
N PRO A 63 5.05 10.12 -5.65
CA PRO A 63 5.68 8.86 -5.20
C PRO A 63 4.98 8.26 -3.98
N LEU A 64 5.14 6.96 -3.78
CA LEU A 64 4.43 6.26 -2.70
C LEU A 64 4.79 6.78 -1.30
N SER A 65 5.98 7.36 -1.14
CA SER A 65 6.41 7.93 0.12
C SER A 65 5.59 9.16 0.54
N GLU A 66 4.82 9.74 -0.38
CA GLU A 66 3.93 10.87 -0.09
C GLU A 66 2.51 10.43 0.23
N SER A 67 2.26 9.14 0.24
CA SER A 67 0.96 8.60 0.61
C SER A 67 0.62 8.94 2.05
N THR A 68 -0.67 9.07 2.33
CA THR A 68 -1.16 9.48 3.66
C THR A 68 -2.20 8.52 4.18
N CYS A 69 -2.43 8.59 5.47
CA CYS A 69 -3.43 7.77 6.16
C CYS A 69 -4.21 8.66 7.12
N THR A 70 -5.45 8.30 7.40
CA THR A 70 -6.29 9.06 8.34
C THR A 70 -5.86 8.89 9.79
N CYS A 71 -5.00 7.92 10.08
CA CYS A 71 -4.48 7.76 11.44
C CYS A 71 -3.51 8.92 11.79
N PRO A 72 -3.24 9.15 13.09
CA PRO A 72 -2.42 10.29 13.50
C PRO A 72 -0.92 10.13 13.26
N SER A 73 -0.52 9.14 12.48
CA SER A 73 0.90 8.92 12.17
C SER A 73 1.42 10.01 11.23
N ARG A 74 2.63 10.49 11.48
CA ARG A 74 3.26 11.53 10.68
C ARG A 74 4.14 11.00 9.56
N SER A 75 4.35 9.70 9.54
CA SER A 75 5.20 9.07 8.53
C SER A 75 4.45 7.91 7.92
N ILE A 76 5.11 7.21 7.01
CA ILE A 76 4.52 6.02 6.41
C ILE A 76 4.22 5.01 7.53
N CYS A 77 2.95 4.73 7.74
CA CYS A 77 2.50 3.80 8.76
C CYS A 77 2.16 2.45 8.11
N ARG A 78 1.84 1.46 8.94
CA ARG A 78 1.47 0.14 8.43
C ARG A 78 0.23 0.18 7.54
N HIS A 79 -0.68 1.13 7.79
CA HIS A 79 -1.88 1.25 6.95
C HIS A 79 -1.52 1.64 5.51
N VAL A 80 -0.55 2.55 5.36
CA VAL A 80 -0.09 2.95 4.02
C VAL A 80 0.55 1.75 3.32
N VAL A 81 1.42 1.03 4.00
CA VAL A 81 2.05 -0.17 3.44
C VAL A 81 0.99 -1.21 3.07
N LEU A 82 0.02 -1.41 3.96
CA LEU A 82 -1.09 -2.33 3.71
C LEU A 82 -1.88 -1.91 2.47
N GLY A 83 -2.18 -0.62 2.33
CA GLY A 83 -2.87 -0.11 1.14
C GLY A 83 -2.09 -0.38 -0.14
N ILE A 84 -0.78 -0.20 -0.10
CA ILE A 84 0.08 -0.48 -1.25
C ILE A 84 0.03 -1.98 -1.60
N LEU A 85 0.08 -2.84 -0.60
CA LEU A 85 -0.02 -4.29 -0.81
C LEU A 85 -1.34 -4.67 -1.48
N VAL A 86 -2.44 -4.09 -1.01
CA VAL A 86 -3.77 -4.35 -1.58
C VAL A 86 -3.81 -3.91 -3.05
N LEU A 87 -3.28 -2.74 -3.36
CA LEU A 87 -3.24 -2.24 -4.73
C LEU A 87 -2.39 -3.13 -5.63
N CYS A 88 -1.26 -3.60 -5.12
CA CYS A 88 -0.39 -4.51 -5.89
C CYS A 88 -1.13 -5.79 -6.24
N GLU A 89 -1.86 -6.36 -5.30
CA GLU A 89 -2.64 -7.57 -5.57
C GLU A 89 -3.76 -7.32 -6.58
N GLN A 90 -4.44 -6.20 -6.46
CA GLN A 90 -5.51 -5.84 -7.41
C GLN A 90 -4.96 -5.67 -8.82
N ASN A 91 -3.72 -5.25 -8.92
CA ASN A 91 -3.05 -5.06 -10.20
C ASN A 91 -2.43 -6.36 -10.74
N GLY A 92 -2.76 -7.49 -10.12
CA GLY A 92 -2.30 -8.80 -10.57
C GLY A 92 -0.94 -9.22 -10.03
N LYS A 93 -0.31 -8.40 -9.19
CA LYS A 93 0.97 -8.74 -8.60
C LYS A 93 0.77 -9.46 -7.28
N SER A 94 1.40 -10.61 -7.15
CA SER A 94 1.35 -11.36 -5.89
C SER A 94 2.35 -10.79 -4.90
N MET A 95 1.86 -10.36 -3.75
CA MET A 95 2.69 -9.88 -2.65
C MET A 95 2.43 -10.79 -1.46
N ASP A 96 3.24 -11.81 -1.35
CA ASP A 96 3.09 -12.83 -0.31
C ASP A 96 4.43 -13.08 0.35
N SER A 97 4.50 -12.82 1.66
CA SER A 97 5.73 -13.00 2.43
C SER A 97 6.11 -14.46 2.58
N THR A 98 5.16 -15.38 2.38
CA THR A 98 5.41 -16.81 2.46
C THR A 98 5.76 -17.42 1.11
N ASN A 99 5.78 -16.62 0.09
CA ASN A 99 6.08 -17.11 -1.25
C ASN A 99 7.50 -17.62 -1.33
N THR A 100 7.61 -18.79 -1.80
CA THR A 100 8.90 -19.46 -1.97
C THR A 100 9.23 -19.68 -3.42
#